data_9a85e14a9e90ffad22f102ce4e107d38
#
_entry.id   9a85e14a9e90ffad22f102ce4e107d38
#
_cell.length_a   1.000
_cell.length_b   1.000
_cell.length_c   1.000
_cell.angle_alpha   90.00
_cell.angle_beta   90.00
_cell.angle_gamma   90.00
#
_symmetry.space_group_name_H-M   'P 1'
#
loop_
_entity.id
_entity.type
_entity.pdbx_description
1 polymer ?
#
loop_
_entity_poly.entity_id
_entity_poly.type
_entity_poly.pdbx_seq_one_letter_code
_entity_poly.pdbx_strand_id
1 'polypeptide(L)'
;PDTPRGNMEALWRIIDEHYCFFEYKNIDWQEVYQRYSKQMEDRMRPEQQFEVLSNMLAELKDGHVNLYTSFDHGRYWKWHENYPSNFSDTLLNKYLGTDYRIATGMRYRILDDNIGYVYLASFSNGMGAGNLDNVLYHLAPCNGLIIDIRNNGGGMLTSAEQLAARFTNKELLVGFMQHKTGKGHRDFSELREQRLKPSKGLRWQKNVVVLTNRQVYSAANEFVKYMKECPNVTIVGDRTGGGAGLPFSSELPNGWGVRFSACPMYDVNKQSTEFGIDPDYRVDISHEDFLRGKDTIIEFARRILSTHDKQTPITNHAKAYKEQMGRNNPITRH
;
A
#
# COMPACT_ATOMS: atom_id res chain seq x y z
N PRO A 1 -1.98 -34.28 12.47
CA PRO A 1 -2.73 -34.47 13.71
C PRO A 1 -2.79 -33.19 14.53
N ASP A 2 -3.88 -32.99 15.24
CA ASP A 2 -4.05 -31.87 16.15
C ASP A 2 -3.23 -32.06 17.43
N THR A 3 -1.95 -31.86 17.28
CA THR A 3 -0.97 -31.83 18.38
C THR A 3 -0.10 -30.57 18.17
N PRO A 4 0.59 -30.08 19.22
CA PRO A 4 1.49 -28.96 19.06
C PRO A 4 2.48 -29.13 17.91
N ARG A 5 3.15 -30.26 17.83
CA ARG A 5 4.10 -30.58 16.76
C ARG A 5 3.42 -30.73 15.40
N GLY A 6 2.24 -31.36 15.37
CA GLY A 6 1.45 -31.50 14.14
C GLY A 6 0.98 -30.18 13.56
N ASN A 7 0.57 -29.25 14.41
CA ASN A 7 0.18 -27.90 13.99
C ASN A 7 1.39 -27.11 13.43
N MET A 8 2.54 -27.22 14.08
CA MET A 8 3.75 -26.60 13.57
C MET A 8 4.18 -27.17 12.22
N GLU A 9 4.17 -28.49 12.06
CA GLU A 9 4.49 -29.16 10.80
C GLU A 9 3.55 -28.71 9.68
N ALA A 10 2.26 -28.65 9.97
CA ALA A 10 1.27 -28.19 8.99
C ALA A 10 1.51 -26.73 8.59
N LEU A 11 1.75 -25.85 9.56
CA LEU A 11 2.02 -24.44 9.31
C LEU A 11 3.31 -24.25 8.49
N TRP A 12 4.39 -24.90 8.90
CA TRP A 12 5.66 -24.81 8.20
C TRP A 12 5.52 -25.27 6.74
N ARG A 13 4.80 -26.38 6.51
CA ARG A 13 4.58 -26.93 5.17
C ARG A 13 3.71 -26.02 4.29
N ILE A 14 2.63 -25.48 4.85
CA ILE A 14 1.78 -24.53 4.12
C ILE A 14 2.62 -23.36 3.60
N ILE A 15 3.43 -22.77 4.46
CA ILE A 15 4.29 -21.64 4.11
C ILE A 15 5.39 -22.09 3.14
N ASP A 16 6.02 -23.22 3.37
CA ASP A 16 7.07 -23.77 2.50
C ASP A 16 6.59 -23.94 1.05
N GLU A 17 5.38 -24.47 0.88
CA GLU A 17 4.81 -24.79 -0.43
C GLU A 17 4.17 -23.60 -1.15
N HIS A 18 3.71 -22.58 -0.41
CA HIS A 18 2.84 -21.54 -0.95
C HIS A 18 3.34 -20.11 -0.81
N TYR A 19 4.21 -19.83 0.14
CA TYR A 19 4.74 -18.48 0.32
C TYR A 19 5.64 -18.06 -0.83
N CYS A 20 5.49 -16.80 -1.31
CA CYS A 20 6.10 -16.42 -2.59
C CYS A 20 7.42 -15.62 -2.49
N PHE A 21 7.90 -15.25 -1.29
CA PHE A 21 9.03 -14.35 -1.16
C PHE A 21 10.29 -14.94 -0.52
N PHE A 22 10.44 -16.25 -0.49
CA PHE A 22 11.64 -16.87 0.08
C PHE A 22 12.92 -16.43 -0.63
N GLU A 23 12.92 -16.48 -1.95
CA GLU A 23 14.08 -16.05 -2.77
C GLU A 23 14.31 -14.55 -2.65
N TYR A 24 13.25 -13.76 -2.82
CA TYR A 24 13.34 -12.30 -2.77
C TYR A 24 13.86 -11.77 -1.42
N LYS A 25 13.43 -12.38 -0.32
CA LYS A 25 13.85 -12.00 1.03
C LYS A 25 15.07 -12.76 1.53
N ASN A 26 15.57 -13.71 0.74
CA ASN A 26 16.71 -14.57 1.10
C ASN A 26 16.52 -15.26 2.45
N ILE A 27 15.39 -15.96 2.60
CA ILE A 27 15.02 -16.67 3.83
C ILE A 27 15.28 -18.16 3.65
N ASP A 28 16.07 -18.72 4.54
CA ASP A 28 16.26 -20.17 4.68
C ASP A 28 15.19 -20.75 5.60
N TRP A 29 14.08 -21.19 5.00
CA TRP A 29 12.92 -21.70 5.74
C TRP A 29 13.21 -23.01 6.47
N GLN A 30 14.10 -23.84 5.95
CA GLN A 30 14.56 -25.05 6.61
C GLN A 30 15.34 -24.74 7.92
N GLU A 31 16.16 -23.70 7.90
CA GLU A 31 16.86 -23.24 9.10
C GLU A 31 15.90 -22.71 10.16
N VAL A 32 14.86 -21.99 9.74
CA VAL A 32 13.77 -21.54 10.62
C VAL A 32 13.09 -22.74 11.29
N TYR A 33 12.79 -23.79 10.54
CA TYR A 33 12.27 -25.04 11.09
C TYR A 33 13.17 -25.60 12.21
N GLN A 34 14.48 -25.64 11.98
CA GLN A 34 15.44 -26.18 12.95
C GLN A 34 15.39 -25.42 14.28
N ARG A 35 15.27 -24.10 14.21
CA ARG A 35 15.23 -23.27 15.43
C ARG A 35 13.90 -23.38 16.18
N TYR A 36 12.79 -23.36 15.50
CA TYR A 36 11.45 -23.32 16.13
C TYR A 36 10.95 -24.71 16.53
N SER A 37 11.32 -25.78 15.83
CA SER A 37 10.95 -27.15 16.21
C SER A 37 11.44 -27.53 17.59
N LYS A 38 12.59 -27.00 18.00
CA LYS A 38 13.16 -27.20 19.34
C LYS A 38 12.35 -26.56 20.46
N GLN A 39 11.51 -25.60 20.15
CA GLN A 39 10.64 -24.90 21.11
C GLN A 39 9.30 -25.61 21.29
N MET A 40 8.98 -26.60 20.46
CA MET A 40 7.76 -27.36 20.54
C MET A 40 7.89 -28.52 21.51
N GLU A 41 6.86 -28.67 22.34
CA GLU A 41 6.72 -29.79 23.31
C GLU A 41 5.52 -30.65 22.96
N ASP A 42 5.45 -31.86 23.49
CA ASP A 42 4.32 -32.76 23.23
C ASP A 42 3.02 -32.25 23.85
N ARG A 43 3.11 -31.48 24.93
CA ARG A 43 1.99 -30.82 25.59
C ARG A 43 2.28 -29.36 25.77
N MET A 44 1.45 -28.53 25.16
CA MET A 44 1.55 -27.08 25.26
C MET A 44 0.14 -26.49 25.38
N ARG A 45 0.03 -25.40 26.15
CA ARG A 45 -1.20 -24.62 26.15
C ARG A 45 -1.36 -23.89 24.81
N PRO A 46 -2.59 -23.59 24.37
CA PRO A 46 -2.83 -22.88 23.13
C PRO A 46 -2.03 -21.57 23.01
N GLU A 47 -1.93 -20.80 24.09
CA GLU A 47 -1.19 -19.54 24.11
C GLU A 47 0.32 -19.75 23.87
N GLN A 48 0.88 -20.82 24.40
CA GLN A 48 2.30 -21.16 24.18
C GLN A 48 2.56 -21.59 22.74
N GLN A 49 1.67 -22.42 22.19
CA GLN A 49 1.74 -22.78 20.76
C GLN A 49 1.66 -21.53 19.88
N PHE A 50 0.68 -20.66 20.16
CA PHE A 50 0.49 -19.41 19.41
C PHE A 50 1.74 -18.54 19.42
N GLU A 51 2.39 -18.38 20.57
CA GLU A 51 3.60 -17.57 20.68
C GLU A 51 4.74 -18.11 19.81
N VAL A 52 4.99 -19.43 19.85
CA VAL A 52 6.03 -20.06 19.04
C VAL A 52 5.72 -19.94 17.55
N LEU A 53 4.49 -20.28 17.15
CA LEU A 53 4.09 -20.23 15.74
C LEU A 53 4.06 -18.82 15.19
N SER A 54 3.62 -17.83 15.97
CA SER A 54 3.63 -16.43 15.59
C SER A 54 5.06 -15.90 15.42
N ASN A 55 5.97 -16.27 16.31
CA ASN A 55 7.37 -15.88 16.21
C ASN A 55 8.04 -16.51 14.98
N MET A 56 7.70 -17.76 14.67
CA MET A 56 8.17 -18.41 13.45
C MET A 56 7.72 -17.68 12.20
N LEU A 57 6.45 -17.30 12.12
CA LEU A 57 5.91 -16.54 10.99
C LEU A 57 6.52 -15.14 10.88
N ALA A 58 6.85 -14.50 12.00
CA ALA A 58 7.47 -13.16 12.02
C ALA A 58 8.85 -13.13 11.36
N GLU A 59 9.52 -14.26 11.22
CA GLU A 59 10.78 -14.37 10.47
C GLU A 59 10.62 -13.99 8.98
N LEU A 60 9.41 -14.10 8.44
CA LEU A 60 9.10 -13.71 7.07
C LEU A 60 9.04 -12.19 6.86
N LYS A 61 8.93 -11.39 7.92
CA LYS A 61 8.86 -9.92 7.88
C LYS A 61 7.83 -9.42 6.88
N ASP A 62 6.61 -9.93 7.00
CA ASP A 62 5.54 -9.74 6.02
C ASP A 62 4.23 -9.39 6.71
N GLY A 63 3.69 -8.20 6.44
CA GLY A 63 2.42 -7.76 6.99
C GLY A 63 1.21 -8.56 6.48
N HIS A 64 1.34 -9.30 5.38
CA HIS A 64 0.32 -10.21 4.87
C HIS A 64 0.37 -11.60 5.50
N VAL A 65 1.35 -11.89 6.35
CA VAL A 65 1.43 -13.16 7.07
C VAL A 65 0.82 -13.00 8.45
N ASN A 66 -0.28 -13.73 8.67
CA ASN A 66 -1.08 -13.60 9.89
C ASN A 66 -1.53 -14.97 10.37
N LEU A 67 -1.53 -15.15 11.70
CA LEU A 67 -2.08 -16.32 12.36
C LEU A 67 -3.31 -15.89 13.16
N TYR A 68 -4.47 -16.45 12.82
CA TYR A 68 -5.75 -16.08 13.43
C TYR A 68 -6.20 -17.15 14.42
N THR A 69 -6.48 -16.73 15.64
CA THR A 69 -7.06 -17.55 16.70
C THR A 69 -8.27 -16.84 17.30
N SER A 70 -8.97 -17.52 18.21
CA SER A 70 -10.08 -16.90 18.95
C SER A 70 -9.63 -15.91 20.04
N PHE A 71 -8.36 -15.92 20.39
CA PHE A 71 -7.82 -15.14 21.53
C PHE A 71 -6.73 -14.13 21.14
N ASP A 72 -6.11 -14.26 19.97
CA ASP A 72 -5.10 -13.31 19.50
C ASP A 72 -4.90 -13.41 17.98
N HIS A 73 -4.20 -12.44 17.44
CA HIS A 73 -3.85 -12.29 16.03
C HIS A 73 -2.34 -12.11 15.90
N GLY A 74 -1.66 -13.15 15.40
CA GLY A 74 -0.24 -13.10 15.07
C GLY A 74 0.00 -12.22 13.85
N ARG A 75 0.95 -11.27 13.97
CA ARG A 75 1.16 -10.23 12.95
C ARG A 75 2.58 -9.69 13.00
N TYR A 76 2.98 -9.06 11.90
CA TYR A 76 4.24 -8.34 11.79
C TYR A 76 3.97 -6.94 11.26
N TRP A 77 4.17 -5.90 12.10
CA TRP A 77 3.87 -4.50 11.77
C TRP A 77 5.10 -3.59 11.75
N LYS A 78 6.30 -4.13 11.90
CA LYS A 78 7.54 -3.34 11.93
C LYS A 78 7.82 -2.61 10.61
N TRP A 79 7.12 -2.94 9.54
CA TRP A 79 7.20 -2.22 8.28
C TRP A 79 6.72 -0.76 8.38
N HIS A 80 5.98 -0.39 9.44
CA HIS A 80 5.55 0.99 9.67
C HIS A 80 5.86 1.52 11.08
N GLU A 81 6.06 0.68 12.08
CA GLU A 81 6.12 1.09 13.50
C GLU A 81 7.32 1.98 13.84
N ASN A 82 8.43 1.86 13.12
CA ASN A 82 9.67 2.60 13.38
C ASN A 82 9.88 3.79 12.42
N TYR A 83 8.81 4.25 11.79
CA TYR A 83 8.86 5.35 10.83
C TYR A 83 7.95 6.49 11.26
N PRO A 84 8.22 7.75 10.81
CA PRO A 84 7.31 8.85 11.07
C PRO A 84 5.90 8.52 10.58
N SER A 85 4.89 8.86 11.37
CA SER A 85 3.50 8.60 10.99
C SER A 85 3.06 9.48 9.82
N ASN A 86 3.56 10.71 9.75
CA ASN A 86 3.24 11.68 8.68
C ASN A 86 1.74 11.81 8.42
N PHE A 87 0.97 11.71 9.48
CA PHE A 87 -0.48 11.82 9.44
C PHE A 87 -1.00 12.20 10.84
N SER A 88 -2.04 13.02 10.88
CA SER A 88 -2.71 13.42 12.10
C SER A 88 -4.21 13.55 11.86
N ASP A 89 -5.02 12.86 12.64
CA ASP A 89 -6.48 12.98 12.61
C ASP A 89 -6.95 14.39 12.90
N THR A 90 -6.27 15.07 13.83
CA THR A 90 -6.57 16.47 14.16
C THR A 90 -6.38 17.39 12.95
N LEU A 91 -5.27 17.23 12.23
CA LEU A 91 -5.03 18.00 11.01
C LEU A 91 -6.01 17.61 9.89
N LEU A 92 -6.28 16.33 9.71
CA LEU A 92 -7.26 15.87 8.72
C LEU A 92 -8.62 16.52 8.93
N ASN A 93 -9.11 16.53 10.18
CA ASN A 93 -10.39 17.14 10.52
C ASN A 93 -10.40 18.64 10.25
N LYS A 94 -9.27 19.30 10.42
CA LYS A 94 -9.12 20.72 10.10
C LYS A 94 -9.26 20.99 8.60
N TYR A 95 -8.63 20.19 7.75
CA TYR A 95 -8.72 20.35 6.29
C TYR A 95 -10.08 19.94 5.75
N LEU A 96 -10.69 18.88 6.27
CA LEU A 96 -12.03 18.44 5.86
C LEU A 96 -13.13 19.39 6.37
N GLY A 97 -12.96 19.98 7.55
CA GLY A 97 -14.02 20.78 8.16
C GLY A 97 -15.25 19.95 8.50
N THR A 98 -16.42 20.58 8.45
CA THR A 98 -17.73 19.95 8.72
C THR A 98 -18.58 19.77 7.47
N ASP A 99 -18.26 20.46 6.38
CA ASP A 99 -19.06 20.51 5.14
C ASP A 99 -18.54 19.56 4.05
N TYR A 100 -17.80 18.54 4.43
CA TYR A 100 -17.35 17.54 3.46
C TYR A 100 -18.47 16.59 3.05
N ARG A 101 -18.34 16.05 1.85
CA ARG A 101 -19.24 15.01 1.31
C ARG A 101 -18.65 13.63 1.54
N ILE A 102 -19.50 12.62 1.54
CA ILE A 102 -19.12 11.22 1.72
C ILE A 102 -19.70 10.40 0.57
N ALA A 103 -18.86 9.66 -0.12
CA ALA A 103 -19.32 8.68 -1.12
C ALA A 103 -18.28 7.55 -1.23
N THR A 104 -18.76 6.31 -1.22
CA THR A 104 -17.95 5.09 -1.45
C THR A 104 -16.67 5.02 -0.57
N GLY A 105 -16.78 5.46 0.68
CA GLY A 105 -15.67 5.50 1.65
C GLY A 105 -14.77 6.74 1.55
N MET A 106 -14.97 7.57 0.53
CA MET A 106 -14.24 8.83 0.38
C MET A 106 -14.92 9.96 1.15
N ARG A 107 -14.12 10.78 1.84
CA ARG A 107 -14.53 12.09 2.34
C ARG A 107 -13.87 13.15 1.47
N TYR A 108 -14.65 14.06 0.94
CA TYR A 108 -14.12 15.01 -0.04
C TYR A 108 -14.77 16.39 0.05
N ARG A 109 -13.98 17.40 -0.31
CA ARG A 109 -14.42 18.78 -0.39
C ARG A 109 -13.55 19.60 -1.35
N ILE A 110 -14.00 20.81 -1.64
CA ILE A 110 -13.22 21.82 -2.37
C ILE A 110 -12.57 22.73 -1.33
N LEU A 111 -11.23 22.83 -1.35
CA LEU A 111 -10.48 23.76 -0.51
C LEU A 111 -10.59 25.19 -1.03
N ASP A 112 -10.25 26.18 -0.17
CA ASP A 112 -10.41 27.61 -0.48
C ASP A 112 -9.64 28.08 -1.72
N ASP A 113 -8.53 27.41 -2.06
CA ASP A 113 -7.72 27.67 -3.25
C ASP A 113 -8.20 26.91 -4.50
N ASN A 114 -9.42 26.43 -4.49
CA ASN A 114 -10.05 25.69 -5.58
C ASN A 114 -9.30 24.40 -5.97
N ILE A 115 -8.80 23.72 -4.97
CA ILE A 115 -8.22 22.38 -5.09
C ILE A 115 -9.17 21.37 -4.46
N GLY A 116 -9.49 20.29 -5.18
CA GLY A 116 -10.24 19.18 -4.66
C GLY A 116 -9.40 18.37 -3.68
N TYR A 117 -9.97 18.05 -2.53
CA TYR A 117 -9.33 17.22 -1.52
C TYR A 117 -10.18 16.00 -1.22
N VAL A 118 -9.62 14.82 -1.45
CA VAL A 118 -10.24 13.52 -1.20
C VAL A 118 -9.40 12.77 -0.19
N TYR A 119 -10.01 12.32 0.91
CA TYR A 119 -9.38 11.41 1.85
C TYR A 119 -10.04 10.04 1.76
N LEU A 120 -9.24 9.01 1.56
CA LEU A 120 -9.66 7.61 1.46
C LEU A 120 -8.87 6.75 2.42
N ALA A 121 -9.51 6.32 3.50
CA ALA A 121 -8.87 5.56 4.58
C ALA A 121 -8.69 4.07 4.26
N SER A 122 -9.46 3.54 3.30
CA SER A 122 -9.45 2.10 2.98
C SER A 122 -10.01 1.85 1.58
N PHE A 123 -9.54 0.80 0.94
CA PHE A 123 -10.13 0.23 -0.28
C PHE A 123 -11.09 -0.93 0.00
N SER A 124 -11.55 -1.10 1.23
CA SER A 124 -12.47 -2.18 1.61
C SER A 124 -13.88 -2.00 1.06
N ASN A 125 -14.27 -0.78 0.68
CA ASN A 125 -15.56 -0.51 0.07
C ASN A 125 -15.50 -0.65 -1.45
N GLY A 126 -16.58 -1.18 -2.05
CA GLY A 126 -16.72 -1.17 -3.49
C GLY A 126 -16.81 0.24 -4.06
N MET A 127 -16.18 0.48 -5.20
CA MET A 127 -16.17 1.75 -5.91
C MET A 127 -17.25 1.75 -7.01
N GLY A 128 -18.48 2.06 -6.66
CA GLY A 128 -19.57 2.17 -7.65
C GLY A 128 -19.27 3.22 -8.72
N ALA A 129 -19.50 2.88 -9.98
CA ALA A 129 -19.21 3.78 -11.10
C ALA A 129 -19.95 5.11 -10.99
N GLY A 130 -21.23 5.07 -10.63
CA GLY A 130 -22.02 6.28 -10.42
C GLY A 130 -21.53 7.14 -9.25
N ASN A 131 -21.07 6.50 -8.18
CA ASN A 131 -20.52 7.20 -7.03
C ASN A 131 -19.23 7.94 -7.39
N LEU A 132 -18.33 7.30 -8.13
CA LEU A 132 -17.10 7.94 -8.62
C LEU A 132 -17.41 9.07 -9.61
N ASP A 133 -18.37 8.89 -10.49
CA ASP A 133 -18.84 9.97 -11.39
C ASP A 133 -19.31 11.18 -10.60
N ASN A 134 -20.12 10.98 -9.56
CA ASN A 134 -20.62 12.06 -8.72
C ASN A 134 -19.50 12.81 -7.99
N VAL A 135 -18.52 12.10 -7.45
CA VAL A 135 -17.35 12.70 -6.79
C VAL A 135 -16.57 13.56 -7.77
N LEU A 136 -16.22 13.01 -8.93
CA LEU A 136 -15.44 13.73 -9.94
C LEU A 136 -16.21 14.89 -10.56
N TYR A 137 -17.52 14.75 -10.75
CA TYR A 137 -18.39 15.83 -11.23
C TYR A 137 -18.40 17.00 -10.24
N HIS A 138 -18.55 16.73 -8.94
CA HIS A 138 -18.51 17.77 -7.91
C HIS A 138 -17.17 18.51 -7.88
N LEU A 139 -16.07 17.80 -8.08
CA LEU A 139 -14.72 18.35 -8.05
C LEU A 139 -14.24 18.91 -9.41
N ALA A 140 -15.03 18.71 -10.48
CA ALA A 140 -14.65 19.08 -11.83
C ALA A 140 -14.22 20.57 -12.01
N PRO A 141 -14.83 21.54 -11.29
CA PRO A 141 -14.38 22.94 -11.38
C PRO A 141 -13.01 23.23 -10.76
N CYS A 142 -12.47 22.29 -9.96
CA CYS A 142 -11.20 22.48 -9.28
C CYS A 142 -10.01 22.53 -10.27
N ASN A 143 -8.98 23.29 -9.92
CA ASN A 143 -7.76 23.40 -10.71
C ASN A 143 -6.88 22.16 -10.63
N GLY A 144 -6.95 21.40 -9.54
CA GLY A 144 -6.21 20.20 -9.28
C GLY A 144 -6.89 19.36 -8.22
N LEU A 145 -6.33 18.18 -7.97
CA LEU A 145 -6.90 17.19 -7.05
C LEU A 145 -5.82 16.62 -6.14
N ILE A 146 -6.10 16.57 -4.85
CA ILE A 146 -5.32 15.82 -3.87
C ILE A 146 -6.10 14.56 -3.50
N ILE A 147 -5.47 13.40 -3.69
CA ILE A 147 -5.98 12.11 -3.20
C ILE A 147 -5.10 11.68 -2.04
N ASP A 148 -5.61 11.80 -0.84
CA ASP A 148 -4.90 11.48 0.39
C ASP A 148 -5.24 10.06 0.82
N ILE A 149 -4.28 9.15 0.68
CA ILE A 149 -4.40 7.75 1.08
C ILE A 149 -3.49 7.39 2.24
N ARG A 150 -2.98 8.38 2.97
CA ARG A 150 -2.16 8.10 4.16
C ARG A 150 -2.97 7.28 5.17
N ASN A 151 -2.33 6.31 5.79
CA ASN A 151 -2.93 5.31 6.67
C ASN A 151 -3.89 4.32 5.99
N ASN A 152 -3.98 4.32 4.66
CA ASN A 152 -4.78 3.34 3.94
C ASN A 152 -4.05 2.00 3.86
N GLY A 153 -4.50 1.02 4.60
CA GLY A 153 -3.92 -0.32 4.66
C GLY A 153 -4.35 -1.25 3.54
N GLY A 154 -5.12 -0.77 2.58
CA GLY A 154 -5.55 -1.56 1.44
C GLY A 154 -7.01 -1.99 1.48
N GLY A 155 -7.29 -3.15 0.94
CA GLY A 155 -8.62 -3.71 0.76
C GLY A 155 -8.72 -4.47 -0.56
N MET A 156 -9.69 -4.12 -1.40
CA MET A 156 -9.90 -4.79 -2.67
C MET A 156 -9.04 -4.19 -3.78
N LEU A 157 -8.30 -5.04 -4.50
CA LEU A 157 -7.54 -4.62 -5.70
C LEU A 157 -8.46 -4.02 -6.77
N THR A 158 -9.68 -4.56 -6.92
CA THR A 158 -10.65 -4.03 -7.87
C THR A 158 -11.05 -2.59 -7.58
N SER A 159 -11.18 -2.22 -6.31
CA SER A 159 -11.47 -0.83 -5.91
C SER A 159 -10.32 0.10 -6.23
N ALA A 160 -9.09 -0.31 -5.97
CA ALA A 160 -7.89 0.45 -6.32
C ALA A 160 -7.79 0.67 -7.83
N GLU A 161 -8.03 -0.37 -8.61
CA GLU A 161 -8.01 -0.31 -10.07
C GLU A 161 -9.13 0.60 -10.63
N GLN A 162 -10.34 0.48 -10.11
CA GLN A 162 -11.48 1.30 -10.54
C GLN A 162 -11.23 2.80 -10.29
N LEU A 163 -10.63 3.16 -9.16
CA LEU A 163 -10.27 4.55 -8.90
C LEU A 163 -9.15 5.01 -9.84
N ALA A 164 -8.08 4.25 -9.97
CA ALA A 164 -6.95 4.60 -10.83
C ALA A 164 -7.35 4.75 -12.31
N ALA A 165 -8.33 3.98 -12.77
CA ALA A 165 -8.84 4.01 -14.15
C ALA A 165 -9.46 5.36 -14.54
N ARG A 166 -9.76 6.23 -13.57
CA ARG A 166 -10.28 7.59 -13.79
C ARG A 166 -9.22 8.60 -14.22
N PHE A 167 -7.93 8.24 -14.14
CA PHE A 167 -6.81 9.16 -14.32
C PHE A 167 -5.97 8.87 -15.57
N THR A 168 -6.48 8.08 -16.47
CA THR A 168 -5.84 7.80 -17.77
C THR A 168 -6.89 7.79 -18.88
N ASN A 169 -6.48 8.22 -20.08
CA ASN A 169 -7.29 8.17 -21.30
C ASN A 169 -6.94 6.99 -22.21
N LYS A 170 -5.88 6.27 -21.88
CA LYS A 170 -5.43 5.11 -22.67
C LYS A 170 -5.06 3.95 -21.76
N GLU A 171 -5.10 2.74 -22.31
CA GLU A 171 -4.64 1.56 -21.60
C GLU A 171 -3.14 1.68 -21.28
N LEU A 172 -2.78 1.40 -20.03
CA LEU A 172 -1.42 1.48 -19.52
C LEU A 172 -0.96 0.12 -19.01
N LEU A 173 0.29 -0.24 -19.30
CA LEU A 173 0.97 -1.26 -18.53
C LEU A 173 1.30 -0.68 -17.15
N VAL A 174 0.86 -1.33 -16.07
CA VAL A 174 1.03 -0.83 -14.70
C VAL A 174 1.81 -1.79 -13.80
N GLY A 175 2.18 -2.93 -14.29
CA GLY A 175 2.97 -3.90 -13.54
C GLY A 175 2.84 -5.31 -14.07
N PHE A 176 3.29 -6.25 -13.24
CA PHE A 176 3.27 -7.68 -13.54
C PHE A 176 2.90 -8.48 -12.29
N MET A 177 2.40 -9.69 -12.50
CA MET A 177 2.09 -10.63 -11.43
C MET A 177 2.47 -12.05 -11.84
N GLN A 178 2.88 -12.85 -10.87
CA GLN A 178 3.09 -14.29 -11.03
C GLN A 178 2.21 -15.05 -10.05
N HIS A 179 2.01 -16.33 -10.32
CA HIS A 179 1.44 -17.28 -9.38
C HIS A 179 2.32 -18.51 -9.26
N LYS A 180 2.18 -19.24 -8.17
CA LYS A 180 2.91 -20.50 -7.97
C LYS A 180 2.40 -21.58 -8.92
N THR A 181 3.32 -22.30 -9.56
CA THR A 181 3.03 -23.44 -10.43
C THR A 181 3.39 -24.78 -9.80
N GLY A 182 4.04 -24.78 -8.66
CA GLY A 182 4.46 -25.96 -7.93
C GLY A 182 4.88 -25.64 -6.49
N LYS A 183 5.40 -26.64 -5.79
CA LYS A 183 5.77 -26.54 -4.36
C LYS A 183 7.15 -25.93 -4.11
N GLY A 184 8.00 -25.89 -5.13
CA GLY A 184 9.34 -25.32 -5.03
C GLY A 184 9.33 -23.81 -4.86
N HIS A 185 10.34 -23.27 -4.19
CA HIS A 185 10.43 -21.84 -3.91
C HIS A 185 10.60 -20.98 -5.18
N ARG A 186 11.00 -21.58 -6.30
CA ARG A 186 11.18 -20.93 -7.61
C ARG A 186 10.13 -21.31 -8.64
N ASP A 187 9.13 -22.09 -8.26
CA ASP A 187 8.10 -22.60 -9.15
C ASP A 187 7.03 -21.53 -9.37
N PHE A 188 7.28 -20.61 -10.30
CA PHE A 188 6.37 -19.54 -10.67
C PHE A 188 5.97 -19.61 -12.14
N SER A 189 4.80 -19.08 -12.44
CA SER A 189 4.36 -18.81 -13.79
C SER A 189 5.25 -17.77 -14.48
N GLU A 190 5.06 -17.60 -15.77
CA GLU A 190 5.57 -16.42 -16.47
C GLU A 190 4.97 -15.14 -15.88
N LEU A 191 5.66 -14.02 -16.06
CA LEU A 191 5.16 -12.71 -15.72
C LEU A 191 3.92 -12.37 -16.55
N ARG A 192 2.81 -12.13 -15.90
CA ARG A 192 1.57 -11.68 -16.54
C ARG A 192 1.45 -10.18 -16.39
N GLU A 193 1.17 -9.51 -17.50
CA GLU A 193 0.99 -8.07 -17.50
C GLU A 193 -0.25 -7.67 -16.71
N GLN A 194 -0.10 -6.65 -15.87
CA GLN A 194 -1.20 -5.92 -15.26
C GLN A 194 -1.43 -4.66 -16.09
N ARG A 195 -2.64 -4.51 -16.64
CA ARG A 195 -3.01 -3.39 -17.48
C ARG A 195 -4.18 -2.62 -16.89
N LEU A 196 -4.05 -1.30 -16.89
CA LEU A 196 -5.08 -0.38 -16.44
C LEU A 196 -5.81 0.17 -17.66
N LYS A 197 -7.09 -0.19 -17.81
CA LYS A 197 -7.95 0.33 -18.86
C LYS A 197 -8.66 1.58 -18.39
N PRO A 198 -8.80 2.63 -19.24
CA PRO A 198 -9.56 3.81 -18.89
C PRO A 198 -10.98 3.47 -18.50
N SER A 199 -11.50 4.11 -17.47
CA SER A 199 -12.92 4.02 -17.13
C SER A 199 -13.77 4.54 -18.28
N LYS A 200 -14.94 3.95 -18.46
CA LYS A 200 -15.97 4.45 -19.38
C LYS A 200 -16.75 5.64 -18.80
N GLY A 201 -16.70 5.83 -17.49
CA GLY A 201 -17.29 6.98 -16.80
C GLY A 201 -16.43 8.22 -16.87
N LEU A 202 -16.73 9.20 -16.02
CA LEU A 202 -15.97 10.45 -15.95
C LEU A 202 -14.49 10.17 -15.64
N ARG A 203 -13.60 10.84 -16.36
CA ARG A 203 -12.16 10.78 -16.16
C ARG A 203 -11.64 12.16 -15.80
N TRP A 204 -10.63 12.17 -14.95
CA TRP A 204 -9.96 13.37 -14.50
C TRP A 204 -8.67 13.57 -15.28
N GLN A 205 -8.53 14.74 -15.95
CA GLN A 205 -7.38 15.02 -16.84
C GLN A 205 -6.46 16.11 -16.31
N LYS A 206 -6.82 16.75 -15.23
CA LYS A 206 -5.99 17.77 -14.59
C LYS A 206 -4.95 17.14 -13.67
N ASN A 207 -4.05 17.95 -13.14
CA ASN A 207 -3.02 17.47 -12.23
C ASN A 207 -3.58 16.88 -10.95
N VAL A 208 -2.96 15.81 -10.49
CA VAL A 208 -3.29 15.07 -9.27
C VAL A 208 -2.04 14.89 -8.43
N VAL A 209 -2.18 15.08 -7.12
CA VAL A 209 -1.17 14.70 -6.14
C VAL A 209 -1.74 13.61 -5.24
N VAL A 210 -1.06 12.49 -5.16
CA VAL A 210 -1.39 11.40 -4.22
C VAL A 210 -0.48 11.50 -3.01
N LEU A 211 -1.07 11.54 -1.81
CA LEU A 211 -0.33 11.61 -0.56
C LEU A 211 -0.15 10.23 0.05
N THR A 212 1.08 9.91 0.42
CA THR A 212 1.47 8.60 0.94
C THR A 212 2.23 8.72 2.26
N ASN A 213 2.12 7.68 3.06
CA ASN A 213 2.95 7.44 4.23
C ASN A 213 3.29 5.96 4.36
N ARG A 214 4.05 5.60 5.36
CA ARG A 214 4.54 4.23 5.56
C ARG A 214 3.40 3.23 5.82
N GLN A 215 2.23 3.65 6.25
CA GLN A 215 1.08 2.77 6.45
C GLN A 215 0.25 2.49 5.18
N VAL A 216 0.59 3.10 4.07
CA VAL A 216 0.00 2.73 2.76
C VAL A 216 0.48 1.32 2.39
N TYR A 217 -0.46 0.36 2.31
CA TYR A 217 -0.14 -1.06 2.23
C TYR A 217 -1.10 -1.83 1.32
N SER A 218 -0.64 -2.96 0.77
CA SER A 218 -1.49 -3.90 0.01
C SER A 218 -2.16 -3.23 -1.20
N ALA A 219 -3.48 -3.27 -1.33
CA ALA A 219 -4.21 -2.66 -2.45
C ALA A 219 -3.92 -1.16 -2.59
N ALA A 220 -3.64 -0.45 -1.49
CA ALA A 220 -3.24 0.95 -1.52
C ALA A 220 -1.83 1.13 -2.11
N ASN A 221 -0.92 0.21 -1.85
CA ASN A 221 0.39 0.17 -2.50
C ASN A 221 0.26 -0.08 -4.01
N GLU A 222 -0.63 -0.99 -4.41
CA GLU A 222 -0.97 -1.23 -5.81
C GLU A 222 -1.57 0.01 -6.48
N PHE A 223 -2.44 0.74 -5.78
CA PHE A 223 -2.98 2.00 -6.26
C PHE A 223 -1.87 3.01 -6.57
N VAL A 224 -0.90 3.16 -5.68
CA VAL A 224 0.27 4.03 -5.92
C VAL A 224 1.06 3.56 -7.14
N LYS A 225 1.26 2.26 -7.27
CA LYS A 225 1.93 1.67 -8.44
C LYS A 225 1.21 2.02 -9.75
N TYR A 226 -0.10 1.91 -9.78
CA TYR A 226 -0.92 2.27 -10.95
C TYR A 226 -0.86 3.77 -11.24
N MET A 227 -1.01 4.60 -10.21
CA MET A 227 -1.03 6.05 -10.34
C MET A 227 0.30 6.62 -10.82
N LYS A 228 1.42 5.97 -10.49
CA LYS A 228 2.74 6.37 -11.01
C LYS A 228 2.84 6.32 -12.53
N GLU A 229 2.05 5.48 -13.18
CA GLU A 229 2.03 5.35 -14.64
C GLU A 229 1.04 6.31 -15.30
N CYS A 230 0.16 6.94 -14.52
CA CYS A 230 -0.78 7.93 -15.03
C CYS A 230 -0.08 9.27 -15.31
N PRO A 231 -0.39 9.98 -16.42
CA PRO A 231 0.45 11.08 -16.92
C PRO A 231 0.45 12.32 -16.03
N ASN A 232 -0.65 12.61 -15.32
CA ASN A 232 -0.82 13.85 -14.57
C ASN A 232 -0.71 13.68 -13.06
N VAL A 233 -0.07 12.61 -12.60
CA VAL A 233 -0.01 12.25 -11.18
C VAL A 233 1.38 12.42 -10.61
N THR A 234 1.46 13.04 -9.44
CA THR A 234 2.67 13.18 -8.62
C THR A 234 2.42 12.54 -7.25
N ILE A 235 3.36 11.76 -6.77
CA ILE A 235 3.29 11.10 -5.45
C ILE A 235 4.11 11.92 -4.46
N VAL A 236 3.52 12.31 -3.35
CA VAL A 236 4.14 13.16 -2.32
C VAL A 236 3.97 12.55 -0.94
N GLY A 237 5.02 12.57 -0.15
CA GLY A 237 5.02 12.11 1.23
C GLY A 237 6.18 11.19 1.55
N ASP A 238 5.89 10.08 2.22
CA ASP A 238 6.89 9.06 2.54
C ASP A 238 6.75 7.84 1.61
N ARG A 239 7.79 7.02 1.61
CA ARG A 239 7.75 5.68 1.02
C ARG A 239 6.55 4.92 1.57
N THR A 240 5.85 4.19 0.71
CA THR A 240 4.76 3.30 1.15
C THR A 240 5.29 2.12 1.96
N GLY A 241 4.39 1.41 2.62
CA GLY A 241 4.74 0.23 3.40
C GLY A 241 4.96 -1.04 2.56
N GLY A 242 4.44 -1.06 1.36
CA GLY A 242 4.58 -2.22 0.47
C GLY A 242 3.43 -3.20 0.53
N GLY A 243 3.74 -4.49 0.70
CA GLY A 243 2.74 -5.55 0.69
C GLY A 243 2.33 -5.96 -0.72
N ALA A 244 3.29 -6.43 -1.51
CA ALA A 244 3.12 -6.77 -2.93
C ALA A 244 2.96 -8.28 -3.18
N GLY A 245 2.47 -9.03 -2.20
CA GLY A 245 2.09 -10.42 -2.35
C GLY A 245 0.59 -10.57 -2.19
N LEU A 246 -0.13 -10.92 -3.28
CA LEU A 246 -1.56 -11.22 -3.18
C LEU A 246 -1.75 -12.37 -2.20
N PRO A 247 -2.52 -12.19 -1.10
CA PRO A 247 -2.58 -13.19 -0.05
C PRO A 247 -3.59 -14.29 -0.33
N PHE A 248 -3.24 -15.50 0.11
CA PHE A 248 -4.14 -16.64 0.23
C PHE A 248 -4.24 -17.06 1.70
N SER A 249 -5.22 -17.88 2.00
CA SER A 249 -5.47 -18.38 3.35
C SER A 249 -5.55 -19.90 3.38
N SER A 250 -5.19 -20.48 4.53
CA SER A 250 -5.30 -21.90 4.81
C SER A 250 -5.65 -22.10 6.29
N GLU A 251 -5.81 -23.34 6.72
CA GLU A 251 -6.21 -23.69 8.07
C GLU A 251 -5.30 -24.78 8.63
N LEU A 252 -4.98 -24.68 9.93
CA LEU A 252 -4.23 -25.68 10.67
C LEU A 252 -5.16 -26.77 11.20
N PRO A 253 -4.62 -27.96 11.58
CA PRO A 253 -5.43 -29.03 12.15
C PRO A 253 -6.25 -28.64 13.38
N ASN A 254 -5.78 -27.66 14.16
CA ASN A 254 -6.51 -27.13 15.33
C ASN A 254 -7.57 -26.07 14.97
N GLY A 255 -7.79 -25.78 13.70
CA GLY A 255 -8.76 -24.78 13.25
C GLY A 255 -8.25 -23.35 13.19
N TRP A 256 -7.00 -23.07 13.56
CA TRP A 256 -6.42 -21.74 13.41
C TRP A 256 -6.22 -21.41 11.93
N GLY A 257 -6.56 -20.17 11.57
CA GLY A 257 -6.36 -19.66 10.21
C GLY A 257 -4.97 -19.09 10.02
N VAL A 258 -4.41 -19.29 8.84
CA VAL A 258 -3.18 -18.65 8.41
C VAL A 258 -3.39 -17.93 7.07
N ARG A 259 -2.90 -16.70 6.98
CA ARG A 259 -2.87 -15.92 5.75
C ARG A 259 -1.43 -15.65 5.37
N PHE A 260 -1.12 -15.66 4.08
CA PHE A 260 0.26 -15.50 3.61
C PHE A 260 0.28 -14.92 2.19
N SER A 261 1.38 -14.27 1.83
CA SER A 261 1.63 -13.78 0.47
C SER A 261 1.85 -14.97 -0.48
N ALA A 262 1.03 -15.07 -1.53
CA ALA A 262 1.05 -16.19 -2.46
C ALA A 262 1.45 -15.79 -3.90
N CYS A 263 1.00 -14.64 -4.40
CA CYS A 263 1.27 -14.19 -5.76
C CYS A 263 2.08 -12.89 -5.74
N PRO A 264 3.35 -12.92 -6.15
CA PRO A 264 4.17 -11.71 -6.14
C PRO A 264 3.76 -10.77 -7.27
N MET A 265 3.70 -9.48 -6.95
CA MET A 265 3.39 -8.40 -7.88
C MET A 265 4.60 -7.48 -8.05
N TYR A 266 4.77 -6.98 -9.26
CA TYR A 266 5.93 -6.19 -9.67
C TYR A 266 5.50 -4.89 -10.35
N ASP A 267 6.39 -3.90 -10.34
CA ASP A 267 6.20 -2.67 -11.12
C ASP A 267 6.49 -2.88 -12.62
N VAL A 268 6.37 -1.83 -13.41
CA VAL A 268 6.62 -1.88 -14.86
C VAL A 268 8.06 -2.22 -15.23
N ASN A 269 8.99 -2.04 -14.32
CA ASN A 269 10.40 -2.41 -14.48
C ASN A 269 10.70 -3.83 -13.97
N LYS A 270 9.66 -4.59 -13.65
CA LYS A 270 9.76 -5.96 -13.12
C LYS A 270 10.47 -6.02 -11.75
N GLN A 271 10.41 -4.91 -10.99
CA GLN A 271 10.94 -4.84 -9.63
C GLN A 271 9.83 -5.07 -8.62
N SER A 272 10.13 -5.83 -7.56
CA SER A 272 9.19 -6.03 -6.48
C SER A 272 8.91 -4.74 -5.71
N THR A 273 7.65 -4.51 -5.36
CA THR A 273 7.24 -3.41 -4.49
C THR A 273 6.88 -3.87 -3.08
N GLU A 274 7.30 -5.07 -2.70
CA GLU A 274 7.02 -5.66 -1.39
C GLU A 274 7.49 -4.76 -0.22
N PHE A 275 8.61 -4.08 -0.37
CA PHE A 275 9.14 -3.15 0.64
C PHE A 275 8.75 -1.68 0.40
N GLY A 276 7.79 -1.44 -0.46
CA GLY A 276 7.22 -0.12 -0.69
C GLY A 276 7.66 0.54 -1.99
N ILE A 277 7.05 1.69 -2.22
CA ILE A 277 7.25 2.54 -3.39
C ILE A 277 7.67 3.92 -2.90
N ASP A 278 8.74 4.46 -3.46
CA ASP A 278 9.20 5.80 -3.14
C ASP A 278 8.27 6.87 -3.74
N PRO A 279 8.00 7.96 -3.02
CA PRO A 279 7.30 9.10 -3.59
C PRO A 279 8.17 9.82 -4.63
N ASP A 280 7.54 10.65 -5.45
CA ASP A 280 8.27 11.59 -6.33
C ASP A 280 8.93 12.70 -5.51
N TYR A 281 8.26 13.16 -4.45
CA TYR A 281 8.79 14.13 -3.48
C TYR A 281 8.66 13.56 -2.07
N ARG A 282 9.80 13.41 -1.41
CA ARG A 282 9.83 13.07 0.01
C ARG A 282 9.55 14.31 0.84
N VAL A 283 8.44 14.27 1.57
CA VAL A 283 8.00 15.35 2.47
C VAL A 283 7.52 14.74 3.77
N ASP A 284 8.01 15.24 4.90
CA ASP A 284 7.54 14.89 6.23
C ASP A 284 6.75 16.05 6.82
N ILE A 285 5.82 15.75 7.73
CA ILE A 285 5.15 16.80 8.52
C ILE A 285 6.19 17.39 9.48
N SER A 286 6.46 18.70 9.36
CA SER A 286 7.33 19.37 10.28
C SER A 286 6.62 19.69 11.61
N HIS A 287 7.38 19.63 12.69
CA HIS A 287 6.84 19.99 14.01
C HIS A 287 6.35 21.44 14.05
N GLU A 288 7.06 22.34 13.39
CA GLU A 288 6.68 23.75 13.29
C GLU A 288 5.31 23.93 12.61
N ASP A 289 5.10 23.29 11.46
CA ASP A 289 3.82 23.33 10.76
C ASP A 289 2.71 22.70 11.58
N PHE A 290 2.98 21.56 12.21
CA PHE A 290 2.01 20.90 13.09
C PHE A 290 1.52 21.83 14.21
N LEU A 291 2.44 22.54 14.88
CA LEU A 291 2.08 23.50 15.93
C LEU A 291 1.25 24.66 15.41
N ARG A 292 1.38 25.04 14.13
CA ARG A 292 0.56 26.06 13.48
C ARG A 292 -0.75 25.50 12.91
N GLY A 293 -1.05 24.24 13.13
CA GLY A 293 -2.22 23.57 12.60
C GLY A 293 -2.17 23.35 11.10
N LYS A 294 -0.96 23.20 10.54
CA LYS A 294 -0.73 22.94 9.10
C LYS A 294 -0.14 21.54 8.89
N ASP A 295 -0.62 20.88 7.86
CA ASP A 295 -0.06 19.62 7.36
C ASP A 295 0.93 19.95 6.26
N THR A 296 2.23 19.77 6.54
CA THR A 296 3.30 20.10 5.58
C THR A 296 3.12 19.40 4.25
N ILE A 297 2.62 18.15 4.27
CA ILE A 297 2.45 17.32 3.06
C ILE A 297 1.29 17.86 2.22
N ILE A 298 0.16 18.18 2.85
CA ILE A 298 -0.99 18.79 2.15
C ILE A 298 -0.59 20.17 1.60
N GLU A 299 0.08 21.00 2.39
CA GLU A 299 0.51 22.33 1.94
C GLU A 299 1.50 22.27 0.77
N PHE A 300 2.41 21.29 0.78
CA PHE A 300 3.30 21.05 -0.35
C PHE A 300 2.52 20.67 -1.61
N ALA A 301 1.55 19.78 -1.49
CA ALA A 301 0.68 19.39 -2.61
C ALA A 301 -0.10 20.59 -3.17
N ARG A 302 -0.65 21.44 -2.30
CA ARG A 302 -1.36 22.66 -2.70
C ARG A 302 -0.47 23.60 -3.47
N ARG A 303 0.78 23.79 -3.06
CA ARG A 303 1.74 24.63 -3.79
C ARG A 303 2.05 24.06 -5.18
N ILE A 304 2.27 22.75 -5.29
CA ILE A 304 2.50 22.11 -6.60
C ILE A 304 1.31 22.36 -7.52
N LEU A 305 0.09 22.20 -7.02
CA LEU A 305 -1.13 22.32 -7.82
C LEU A 305 -1.50 23.76 -8.18
N SER A 306 -1.05 24.74 -7.40
CA SER A 306 -1.39 26.15 -7.59
C SER A 306 -0.37 26.95 -8.42
N THR A 307 0.90 26.51 -8.50
CA THR A 307 1.99 27.25 -9.18
C THR A 307 2.07 26.99 -10.68
N HIS A 308 1.14 26.22 -11.23
CA HIS A 308 1.20 25.81 -12.63
C HIS A 308 0.44 26.72 -13.57
N ASP A 309 1.17 27.23 -14.53
CA ASP A 309 0.65 27.58 -15.85
C ASP A 309 -0.07 26.36 -16.44
N LYS A 310 -1.31 26.54 -16.87
CA LYS A 310 -2.26 25.50 -17.27
C LYS A 310 -1.79 24.55 -18.40
N GLN A 311 -0.52 24.62 -18.81
CA GLN A 311 -0.01 23.94 -20.01
C GLN A 311 1.15 22.99 -19.80
N THR A 312 1.76 22.89 -18.61
CA THR A 312 2.92 22.01 -18.40
C THR A 312 2.62 20.90 -17.40
N PRO A 313 2.76 19.61 -17.77
CA PRO A 313 2.59 18.50 -16.83
C PRO A 313 3.54 18.64 -15.64
N ILE A 314 3.07 18.41 -14.42
CA ILE A 314 3.88 18.44 -13.18
C ILE A 314 5.09 17.52 -13.28
N THR A 315 4.97 16.41 -14.02
CA THR A 315 6.05 15.46 -14.25
C THR A 315 7.32 16.07 -14.85
N ASN A 316 7.19 17.13 -15.64
CA ASN A 316 8.36 17.83 -16.23
C ASN A 316 9.05 18.75 -15.21
N HIS A 317 8.28 19.34 -14.28
CA HIS A 317 8.84 20.15 -13.20
C HIS A 317 9.42 19.29 -12.07
N ALA A 318 8.86 18.10 -11.82
CA ALA A 318 9.41 17.14 -10.87
C ALA A 318 10.83 16.71 -11.26
N LYS A 319 11.09 16.52 -12.55
CA LYS A 319 12.44 16.26 -13.06
C LYS A 319 13.39 17.44 -12.85
N ALA A 320 12.96 18.65 -13.18
CA ALA A 320 13.76 19.85 -13.01
C ALA A 320 14.05 20.16 -11.54
N TYR A 321 13.09 19.95 -10.65
CA TYR A 321 13.26 20.15 -9.21
C TYR A 321 14.13 19.08 -8.57
N LYS A 322 14.02 17.82 -8.97
CA LYS A 322 14.93 16.76 -8.57
C LYS A 322 16.39 17.04 -8.98
N GLU A 323 16.59 17.58 -10.17
CA GLU A 323 17.92 17.99 -10.63
C GLU A 323 18.47 19.17 -9.82
N GLN A 324 17.61 20.08 -9.38
CA GLN A 324 17.98 21.25 -8.59
C GLN A 324 18.27 20.90 -7.13
N MET A 325 17.46 20.01 -6.53
CA MET A 325 17.63 19.53 -5.15
C MET A 325 18.76 18.50 -5.04
N GLY A 326 18.97 17.68 -6.06
CA GLY A 326 20.09 16.73 -6.12
C GLY A 326 21.45 17.40 -6.18
N ARG A 327 21.53 18.67 -6.60
CA ARG A 327 22.74 19.48 -6.58
C ARG A 327 23.02 20.15 -5.23
N ASN A 328 22.00 20.23 -4.35
CA ASN A 328 22.07 20.96 -3.08
C ASN A 328 22.03 20.09 -1.83
N ASN A 329 21.96 18.76 -1.97
CA ASN A 329 21.88 17.90 -0.78
C ASN A 329 22.67 16.60 -0.97
N PRO A 330 23.91 16.53 -0.42
CA PRO A 330 24.63 15.27 -0.32
C PRO A 330 24.11 14.51 0.88
N ILE A 331 22.97 13.84 0.76
CA ILE A 331 22.54 12.85 1.74
C ILE A 331 22.81 11.48 1.16
N THR A 332 23.89 10.93 1.66
CA THR A 332 24.43 9.60 1.65
C THR A 332 23.39 8.48 1.68
N ARG A 333 23.65 7.55 0.77
CA ARG A 333 23.13 6.18 0.77
C ARG A 333 23.52 5.48 2.09
N HIS A 334 22.56 4.92 2.78
CA HIS A 334 22.70 3.70 3.56
C HIS A 334 21.37 2.96 3.55
#